data_871fa7f90d89eff366cb971bdb530705
#
_entry.id   871fa7f90d89eff366cb971bdb530705
#
_cell.length_a   1.000
_cell.length_b   1.000
_cell.length_c   1.000
_cell.angle_alpha   90.00
_cell.angle_beta   90.00
_cell.angle_gamma   90.00
#
_symmetry.space_group_name_H-M   'P 1'
#
loop_
_entity.id
_entity.type
_entity.pdbx_description
1 polymer ?
#
loop_
_entity_poly.entity_id
_entity_poly.type
_entity_poly.pdbx_seq_one_letter_code
_entity_poly.pdbx_strand_id
1 'polypeptide(L)'
;MERPEIYTDNYNSLEEWIELRKRNEEFVYPQFFVPFREWMKDIEQKSDMEIKELLRILLQPYTLGVDTVDTYEFYKEYVQDKANKEKNLQTYELCMNQLKYNERIYRIKNKQEAWEGLTWVLSLLNINPMKALKALGMYFDAECIYMPDDRIYGISDAMDIIEEKYIKSASDKNAYIFSLTSREFEILIAILYEALGYKVNLTKATRDGGKDIIAEINENERKEKVFVECKLYKTCELKKETVRALGYTMLSEEATRAVIFTSGYATKALKEMDTRIQIFDMEEMILLLNANLGER
;
A
#
# COMPACT_ATOMS: atom_id res chain seq x y z
N MET A 1 -32.08 -26.47 -8.58
CA MET A 1 -32.22 -25.65 -7.36
C MET A 1 -31.92 -24.22 -7.82
N GLU A 2 -32.95 -23.40 -7.96
CA GLU A 2 -32.79 -22.00 -8.31
C GLU A 2 -32.04 -21.34 -7.16
N ARG A 3 -30.95 -20.64 -7.47
CA ARG A 3 -30.27 -19.80 -6.47
C ARG A 3 -31.27 -18.76 -6.01
N PRO A 4 -31.43 -18.53 -4.69
CA PRO A 4 -32.32 -17.49 -4.23
C PRO A 4 -31.89 -16.14 -4.80
N GLU A 5 -32.87 -15.33 -5.21
CA GLU A 5 -32.71 -13.96 -5.76
C GLU A 5 -32.05 -12.95 -4.75
N ILE A 6 -31.47 -13.44 -3.68
CA ILE A 6 -30.79 -12.67 -2.64
C ILE A 6 -29.49 -12.00 -3.15
N TYR A 7 -29.02 -12.36 -4.36
CA TYR A 7 -27.79 -11.84 -4.96
C TYR A 7 -27.99 -10.68 -5.93
N THR A 8 -29.17 -10.13 -6.05
CA THR A 8 -29.39 -8.93 -6.84
C THR A 8 -29.18 -7.68 -5.99
N ASP A 9 -28.20 -6.92 -6.34
CA ASP A 9 -27.81 -5.54 -6.04
C ASP A 9 -28.89 -4.68 -5.38
N ASN A 10 -29.10 -4.84 -4.08
CA ASN A 10 -30.07 -4.05 -3.32
C ASN A 10 -29.47 -2.82 -2.65
N TYR A 11 -28.19 -2.50 -2.94
CA TYR A 11 -27.55 -1.29 -2.39
C TYR A 11 -27.62 -0.17 -3.40
N ASN A 12 -28.23 0.95 -3.03
CA ASN A 12 -28.36 2.12 -3.90
C ASN A 12 -27.09 2.97 -3.93
N SER A 13 -26.24 2.85 -2.91
CA SER A 13 -24.97 3.57 -2.83
C SER A 13 -23.90 2.80 -2.06
N LEU A 14 -22.65 3.23 -2.24
CA LEU A 14 -21.52 2.68 -1.47
C LEU A 14 -21.63 3.03 0.01
N GLU A 15 -22.13 4.21 0.35
CA GLU A 15 -22.33 4.66 1.72
C GLU A 15 -23.35 3.78 2.46
N GLU A 16 -24.46 3.41 1.79
CA GLU A 16 -25.45 2.49 2.35
C GLU A 16 -24.80 1.14 2.70
N TRP A 17 -24.03 0.59 1.79
CA TRP A 17 -23.29 -0.66 2.02
C TRP A 17 -22.27 -0.52 3.17
N ILE A 18 -21.51 0.58 3.23
CA ILE A 18 -20.56 0.87 4.30
C ILE A 18 -21.27 0.92 5.67
N GLU A 19 -22.43 1.56 5.76
CA GLU A 19 -23.18 1.66 7.01
C GLU A 19 -23.72 0.30 7.48
N LEU A 20 -24.23 -0.53 6.58
CA LEU A 20 -24.63 -1.90 6.90
C LEU A 20 -23.44 -2.71 7.41
N ARG A 21 -22.30 -2.57 6.76
CA ARG A 21 -21.06 -3.23 7.17
C ARG A 21 -20.58 -2.81 8.55
N LYS A 22 -20.66 -1.53 8.88
CA LYS A 22 -20.31 -1.01 10.21
C LYS A 22 -21.22 -1.58 11.32
N ARG A 23 -22.45 -1.92 11.00
CA ARG A 23 -23.42 -2.53 11.94
C ARG A 23 -23.20 -4.02 12.16
N ASN A 24 -22.27 -4.65 11.50
CA ASN A 24 -22.06 -6.10 11.52
C ASN A 24 -23.30 -6.91 11.09
N GLU A 25 -24.14 -6.34 10.24
CA GLU A 25 -25.27 -7.05 9.65
C GLU A 25 -24.76 -8.01 8.56
N GLU A 26 -25.49 -9.08 8.31
CA GLU A 26 -25.22 -9.97 7.19
C GLU A 26 -25.30 -9.16 5.89
N PHE A 27 -24.25 -9.20 5.09
CA PHE A 27 -24.20 -8.50 3.82
C PHE A 27 -23.38 -9.33 2.83
N VAL A 28 -23.72 -9.15 1.56
CA VAL A 28 -22.97 -9.71 0.44
C VAL A 28 -22.26 -8.57 -0.26
N TYR A 29 -20.99 -8.75 -0.60
CA TYR A 29 -20.29 -7.83 -1.48
C TYR A 29 -20.55 -8.28 -2.92
N PRO A 30 -21.21 -7.49 -3.76
CA PRO A 30 -21.62 -7.94 -5.10
C PRO A 30 -20.43 -7.96 -6.07
N GLN A 31 -20.44 -8.93 -6.98
CA GLN A 31 -19.37 -9.11 -7.98
C GLN A 31 -19.14 -7.91 -8.88
N PHE A 32 -20.14 -7.16 -9.24
CA PHE A 32 -20.05 -5.95 -10.07
C PHE A 32 -20.74 -4.81 -9.35
N PHE A 33 -20.15 -4.35 -8.26
CA PHE A 33 -20.75 -3.31 -7.43
C PHE A 33 -20.70 -1.96 -8.15
N VAL A 34 -21.79 -1.59 -8.82
CA VAL A 34 -21.90 -0.35 -9.57
C VAL A 34 -21.59 0.89 -8.73
N PRO A 35 -22.09 1.05 -7.49
CA PRO A 35 -21.73 2.19 -6.64
C PRO A 35 -20.22 2.30 -6.37
N PHE A 36 -19.52 1.18 -6.21
CA PHE A 36 -18.07 1.19 -6.08
C PHE A 36 -17.39 1.67 -7.38
N ARG A 37 -17.83 1.21 -8.55
CA ARG A 37 -17.28 1.65 -9.84
C ARG A 37 -17.52 3.14 -10.11
N GLU A 38 -18.66 3.68 -9.69
CA GLU A 38 -18.90 5.13 -9.76
C GLU A 38 -17.97 5.89 -8.79
N TRP A 39 -17.80 5.38 -7.57
CA TRP A 39 -16.90 5.96 -6.57
C TRP A 39 -15.44 5.99 -7.05
N MET A 40 -14.99 4.96 -7.78
CA MET A 40 -13.64 4.88 -8.35
C MET A 40 -13.36 5.94 -9.43
N LYS A 41 -14.36 6.45 -10.13
CA LYS A 41 -14.15 7.46 -11.18
C LYS A 41 -13.49 8.74 -10.67
N ASP A 42 -13.74 9.08 -9.43
CA ASP A 42 -13.24 10.32 -8.81
C ASP A 42 -12.15 10.03 -7.75
N ILE A 43 -11.50 8.87 -7.82
CA ILE A 43 -10.53 8.42 -6.82
C ILE A 43 -9.35 9.39 -6.63
N GLU A 44 -8.93 10.07 -7.68
CA GLU A 44 -7.87 11.08 -7.63
C GLU A 44 -8.19 12.25 -6.70
N GLN A 45 -9.48 12.62 -6.60
CA GLN A 45 -9.96 13.75 -5.81
C GLN A 45 -10.24 13.38 -4.36
N LYS A 46 -10.26 12.08 -4.03
CA LYS A 46 -10.56 11.59 -2.69
C LYS A 46 -9.36 11.71 -1.76
N SER A 47 -9.64 12.07 -0.52
CA SER A 47 -8.62 12.16 0.52
C SER A 47 -8.03 10.79 0.88
N ASP A 48 -6.79 10.76 1.33
CA ASP A 48 -6.13 9.53 1.82
C ASP A 48 -6.89 8.90 3.00
N MET A 49 -7.54 9.72 3.82
CA MET A 49 -8.34 9.26 4.95
C MET A 49 -9.58 8.49 4.48
N GLU A 50 -10.34 9.05 3.54
CA GLU A 50 -11.53 8.44 2.95
C GLU A 50 -11.20 7.10 2.28
N ILE A 51 -10.13 7.06 1.51
CA ILE A 51 -9.65 5.85 0.83
C ILE A 51 -9.26 4.78 1.84
N LYS A 52 -8.48 5.13 2.85
CA LYS A 52 -8.06 4.18 3.89
C LYS A 52 -9.23 3.69 4.74
N GLU A 53 -10.28 4.49 4.91
CA GLU A 53 -11.48 4.06 5.61
C GLU A 53 -12.21 2.95 4.84
N LEU A 54 -12.40 3.11 3.53
CA LEU A 54 -12.95 2.06 2.67
C LEU A 54 -12.06 0.81 2.65
N LEU A 55 -10.75 0.99 2.48
CA LEU A 55 -9.81 -0.14 2.50
C LEU A 55 -9.85 -0.92 3.83
N ARG A 56 -10.02 -0.24 4.97
CA ARG A 56 -10.19 -0.95 6.26
C ARG A 56 -11.40 -1.86 6.27
N ILE A 57 -12.49 -1.43 5.65
CA ILE A 57 -13.71 -2.23 5.56
C ILE A 57 -13.50 -3.44 4.66
N LEU A 58 -12.91 -3.23 3.47
CA LEU A 58 -12.64 -4.30 2.51
C LEU A 58 -11.64 -5.35 3.03
N LEU A 59 -10.68 -4.94 3.86
CA LEU A 59 -9.54 -5.75 4.32
C LEU A 59 -9.65 -6.24 5.77
N GLN A 60 -10.77 -5.99 6.45
CA GLN A 60 -10.93 -6.45 7.84
C GLN A 60 -11.07 -7.98 7.92
N PRO A 61 -10.83 -8.57 9.10
CA PRO A 61 -11.06 -10.00 9.30
C PRO A 61 -12.54 -10.34 9.22
N TYR A 62 -12.80 -11.58 8.83
CA TYR A 62 -14.15 -12.13 8.75
C TYR A 62 -14.28 -13.36 9.64
N THR A 63 -15.31 -13.41 10.46
CA THR A 63 -15.75 -14.63 11.13
C THR A 63 -16.70 -15.43 10.25
N LEU A 64 -17.54 -14.73 9.51
CA LEU A 64 -18.65 -15.29 8.76
C LEU A 64 -18.51 -14.90 7.28
N GLY A 65 -18.02 -15.82 6.45
CA GLY A 65 -18.43 -15.83 5.06
C GLY A 65 -19.52 -16.87 4.94
N VAL A 66 -20.64 -16.56 4.32
CA VAL A 66 -21.77 -17.47 4.17
C VAL A 66 -21.30 -18.83 3.66
N ASP A 67 -20.53 -18.84 2.59
CA ASP A 67 -19.99 -20.06 1.97
C ASP A 67 -19.10 -20.87 2.92
N THR A 68 -18.36 -20.20 3.81
CA THR A 68 -17.45 -20.90 4.74
C THR A 68 -18.22 -21.53 5.88
N VAL A 69 -19.24 -20.87 6.38
CA VAL A 69 -20.14 -21.41 7.41
C VAL A 69 -20.98 -22.55 6.85
N ASP A 70 -21.55 -22.39 5.66
CA ASP A 70 -22.30 -23.40 4.95
C ASP A 70 -21.44 -24.62 4.65
N THR A 71 -20.19 -24.43 4.26
CA THR A 71 -19.21 -25.49 4.04
C THR A 71 -18.92 -26.27 5.33
N TYR A 72 -18.77 -25.57 6.47
CA TYR A 72 -18.58 -26.22 7.77
C TYR A 72 -19.81 -27.04 8.16
N GLU A 73 -21.02 -26.47 8.07
CA GLU A 73 -22.25 -27.20 8.40
C GLU A 73 -22.45 -28.39 7.46
N PHE A 74 -22.18 -28.24 6.16
CA PHE A 74 -22.21 -29.35 5.22
C PHE A 74 -21.27 -30.49 5.61
N TYR A 75 -20.01 -30.22 5.95
CA TYR A 75 -19.07 -31.26 6.38
C TYR A 75 -19.56 -31.94 7.65
N LYS A 76 -20.06 -31.19 8.59
CA LYS A 76 -20.57 -31.66 9.87
C LYS A 76 -21.78 -32.59 9.67
N GLU A 77 -22.78 -32.16 8.94
CA GLU A 77 -23.98 -32.95 8.63
C GLU A 77 -23.65 -34.22 7.85
N TYR A 78 -22.78 -34.08 6.82
CA TYR A 78 -22.36 -35.20 5.99
C TYR A 78 -21.70 -36.32 6.80
N VAL A 79 -20.86 -35.98 7.76
CA VAL A 79 -20.16 -36.93 8.63
C VAL A 79 -21.06 -37.49 9.73
N GLN A 80 -22.05 -36.73 10.19
CA GLN A 80 -23.04 -37.23 11.18
C GLN A 80 -23.90 -38.37 10.65
N ASP A 81 -24.23 -38.35 9.35
CA ASP A 81 -24.91 -39.45 8.71
C ASP A 81 -23.97 -40.61 8.38
N LYS A 82 -23.97 -41.64 9.23
CA LYS A 82 -23.15 -42.83 9.06
C LYS A 82 -23.38 -43.56 7.75
N ALA A 83 -24.55 -43.46 7.13
CA ALA A 83 -24.86 -44.06 5.85
C ALA A 83 -24.02 -43.44 4.71
N ASN A 84 -23.54 -42.19 4.84
CA ASN A 84 -22.69 -41.56 3.86
C ASN A 84 -21.31 -42.22 3.75
N LYS A 85 -20.80 -42.80 4.83
CA LYS A 85 -19.55 -43.58 4.81
C LYS A 85 -19.66 -44.80 3.92
N GLU A 86 -20.82 -45.49 3.95
CA GLU A 86 -21.05 -46.68 3.11
C GLU A 86 -21.34 -46.29 1.64
N LYS A 87 -21.98 -45.14 1.42
CA LYS A 87 -22.31 -44.64 0.09
C LYS A 87 -21.09 -44.13 -0.68
N ASN A 88 -20.23 -43.34 -0.03
CA ASN A 88 -19.04 -42.76 -0.61
C ASN A 88 -17.94 -42.51 0.44
N LEU A 89 -17.09 -43.51 0.62
CA LEU A 89 -16.00 -43.46 1.58
C LEU A 89 -15.03 -42.32 1.31
N GLN A 90 -14.71 -42.03 0.06
CA GLN A 90 -13.75 -40.97 -0.30
C GLN A 90 -14.24 -39.58 0.12
N THR A 91 -15.51 -39.24 -0.17
CA THR A 91 -16.12 -37.99 0.25
C THR A 91 -16.24 -37.92 1.77
N TYR A 92 -16.59 -39.03 2.43
CA TYR A 92 -16.67 -39.08 3.89
C TYR A 92 -15.33 -38.80 4.54
N GLU A 93 -14.26 -39.42 4.06
CA GLU A 93 -12.89 -39.18 4.56
C GLU A 93 -12.42 -37.74 4.28
N LEU A 94 -12.78 -37.18 3.13
CA LEU A 94 -12.51 -35.77 2.82
C LEU A 94 -13.16 -34.85 3.87
N CYS A 95 -14.46 -35.01 4.12
CA CYS A 95 -15.18 -34.20 5.09
C CYS A 95 -14.61 -34.36 6.53
N MET A 96 -14.29 -35.61 6.91
CA MET A 96 -13.62 -35.88 8.18
C MET A 96 -12.26 -35.17 8.31
N ASN A 97 -11.48 -35.17 7.27
CA ASN A 97 -10.18 -34.51 7.24
C ASN A 97 -10.33 -32.99 7.29
N GLN A 98 -11.30 -32.42 6.58
CA GLN A 98 -11.61 -30.98 6.66
C GLN A 98 -12.00 -30.59 8.10
N LEU A 99 -12.92 -31.30 8.72
CA LEU A 99 -13.33 -31.02 10.10
C LEU A 99 -12.20 -31.18 11.13
N LYS A 100 -11.21 -32.01 10.85
CA LYS A 100 -10.13 -32.31 11.79
C LYS A 100 -8.90 -31.44 11.60
N TYR A 101 -8.54 -31.10 10.36
CA TYR A 101 -7.24 -30.53 10.04
C TYR A 101 -7.30 -29.15 9.38
N ASN A 102 -8.48 -28.70 8.90
CA ASN A 102 -8.63 -27.38 8.31
C ASN A 102 -8.68 -26.31 9.39
N GLU A 103 -7.67 -25.42 9.41
CA GLU A 103 -7.56 -24.35 10.40
C GLU A 103 -8.76 -23.39 10.37
N ARG A 104 -9.32 -23.09 9.19
CA ARG A 104 -10.50 -22.21 9.10
C ARG A 104 -11.74 -22.84 9.68
N ILE A 105 -11.95 -24.13 9.43
CA ILE A 105 -13.03 -24.91 10.04
C ILE A 105 -12.85 -24.98 11.55
N TYR A 106 -11.63 -25.12 12.02
CA TYR A 106 -11.31 -25.07 13.46
C TYR A 106 -11.70 -23.73 14.07
N ARG A 107 -11.36 -22.60 13.42
CA ARG A 107 -11.69 -21.25 13.88
C ARG A 107 -13.21 -21.03 13.91
N ILE A 108 -13.94 -21.40 12.86
CA ILE A 108 -15.40 -21.30 12.81
C ILE A 108 -16.04 -22.06 13.97
N LYS A 109 -15.64 -23.32 14.16
CA LYS A 109 -16.11 -24.16 15.26
C LYS A 109 -15.90 -23.49 16.63
N ASN A 110 -14.82 -22.77 16.82
CA ASN A 110 -14.46 -22.09 18.07
C ASN A 110 -14.90 -20.63 18.10
N LYS A 111 -15.75 -20.18 17.17
CA LYS A 111 -16.24 -18.80 17.06
C LYS A 111 -15.10 -17.75 16.97
N GLN A 112 -14.03 -18.13 16.31
CA GLN A 112 -12.91 -17.26 15.99
C GLN A 112 -13.05 -16.77 14.55
N GLU A 113 -12.40 -15.65 14.23
CA GLU A 113 -12.40 -15.14 12.86
C GLU A 113 -11.74 -16.15 11.92
N ALA A 114 -12.50 -16.58 10.92
CA ALA A 114 -12.05 -17.60 9.98
C ALA A 114 -10.96 -17.07 9.04
N TRP A 115 -11.01 -15.77 8.71
CA TRP A 115 -10.12 -15.13 7.77
C TRP A 115 -9.29 -14.02 8.43
N GLU A 116 -8.04 -13.93 8.05
CA GLU A 116 -7.10 -12.96 8.58
C GLU A 116 -7.48 -11.53 8.18
N GLY A 117 -7.27 -10.57 9.09
CA GLY A 117 -7.30 -9.15 8.77
C GLY A 117 -6.09 -8.76 7.94
N LEU A 118 -6.31 -8.03 6.85
CA LEU A 118 -5.27 -7.57 5.94
C LEU A 118 -5.01 -6.07 6.07
N THR A 119 -5.63 -5.40 7.04
CA THR A 119 -5.52 -3.95 7.25
C THR A 119 -4.11 -3.46 7.57
N TRP A 120 -3.19 -4.35 7.97
CA TRP A 120 -1.79 -4.02 8.17
C TRP A 120 -1.09 -3.50 6.91
N VAL A 121 -1.57 -3.88 5.70
CA VAL A 121 -1.01 -3.39 4.44
C VAL A 121 -1.18 -1.88 4.27
N LEU A 122 -2.14 -1.26 4.97
CA LEU A 122 -2.38 0.18 4.92
C LEU A 122 -1.19 0.99 5.42
N SER A 123 -0.39 0.42 6.33
CA SER A 123 0.86 1.05 6.79
C SER A 123 1.93 1.13 5.69
N LEU A 124 1.82 0.32 4.66
CA LEU A 124 2.74 0.31 3.53
C LEU A 124 2.38 1.32 2.44
N LEU A 125 1.13 1.80 2.37
CA LEU A 125 0.64 2.61 1.25
C LEU A 125 1.45 3.89 1.04
N ASN A 126 1.84 4.56 2.12
CA ASN A 126 2.63 5.78 2.06
C ASN A 126 4.15 5.53 1.97
N ILE A 127 4.60 4.28 2.14
CA ILE A 127 6.02 3.91 2.15
C ILE A 127 6.37 3.15 0.87
N ASN A 128 5.58 2.14 0.52
CA ASN A 128 5.79 1.31 -0.66
C ASN A 128 4.47 0.62 -1.06
N PRO A 129 3.60 1.30 -1.83
CA PRO A 129 2.32 0.77 -2.26
C PRO A 129 2.44 -0.49 -3.12
N MET A 130 3.54 -0.64 -3.87
CA MET A 130 3.82 -1.87 -4.63
C MET A 130 3.98 -3.09 -3.73
N LYS A 131 4.58 -2.93 -2.52
CA LYS A 131 4.66 -4.03 -1.55
C LYS A 131 3.29 -4.36 -0.96
N ALA A 132 2.45 -3.36 -0.71
CA ALA A 132 1.07 -3.57 -0.27
C ALA A 132 0.29 -4.37 -1.31
N LEU A 133 0.32 -3.94 -2.57
CA LEU A 133 -0.33 -4.63 -3.68
C LEU A 133 0.19 -6.07 -3.85
N LYS A 134 1.51 -6.26 -3.83
CA LYS A 134 2.12 -7.59 -3.94
C LYS A 134 1.72 -8.50 -2.78
N ALA A 135 1.65 -7.99 -1.55
CA ALA A 135 1.25 -8.78 -0.39
C ALA A 135 -0.20 -9.25 -0.49
N LEU A 136 -1.12 -8.36 -0.94
CA LEU A 136 -2.52 -8.72 -1.20
C LEU A 136 -2.63 -9.74 -2.33
N GLY A 137 -1.92 -9.56 -3.43
CA GLY A 137 -1.90 -10.51 -4.55
C GLY A 137 -1.39 -11.88 -4.14
N MET A 138 -0.30 -11.96 -3.39
CA MET A 138 0.23 -13.25 -2.89
C MET A 138 -0.75 -13.94 -1.93
N TYR A 139 -1.42 -13.19 -1.07
CA TYR A 139 -2.45 -13.74 -0.19
C TYR A 139 -3.65 -14.24 -1.01
N PHE A 140 -4.09 -13.43 -1.97
CA PHE A 140 -5.18 -13.78 -2.89
C PHE A 140 -4.87 -15.08 -3.65
N ASP A 141 -3.72 -15.18 -4.28
CA ASP A 141 -3.30 -16.36 -5.04
C ASP A 141 -3.24 -17.63 -4.18
N ALA A 142 -2.82 -17.49 -2.92
CA ALA A 142 -2.73 -18.63 -2.01
C ALA A 142 -4.09 -19.13 -1.50
N GLU A 143 -5.07 -18.24 -1.34
CA GLU A 143 -6.27 -18.51 -0.56
C GLU A 143 -7.57 -18.40 -1.37
N CYS A 144 -7.55 -17.84 -2.59
CA CYS A 144 -8.78 -17.50 -3.35
C CYS A 144 -9.73 -18.69 -3.55
N ILE A 145 -9.21 -19.91 -3.70
CA ILE A 145 -10.03 -21.12 -3.86
C ILE A 145 -10.84 -21.51 -2.60
N TYR A 146 -10.48 -20.94 -1.46
CA TYR A 146 -11.14 -21.19 -0.17
C TYR A 146 -11.93 -20.00 0.33
N MET A 147 -11.79 -18.84 -0.31
CA MET A 147 -12.45 -17.61 0.11
C MET A 147 -13.91 -17.59 -0.30
N PRO A 148 -14.80 -17.03 0.55
CA PRO A 148 -16.13 -16.66 0.12
C PRO A 148 -16.08 -15.54 -0.92
N ASP A 149 -17.08 -15.49 -1.79
CA ASP A 149 -17.14 -14.56 -2.94
C ASP A 149 -16.99 -13.10 -2.53
N ASP A 150 -17.64 -12.68 -1.46
CA ASP A 150 -17.57 -11.31 -0.93
C ASP A 150 -16.13 -10.89 -0.56
N ARG A 151 -15.34 -11.83 -0.03
CA ARG A 151 -13.95 -11.57 0.29
C ARG A 151 -13.06 -11.51 -0.94
N ILE A 152 -13.31 -12.38 -1.92
CA ILE A 152 -12.61 -12.36 -3.22
C ILE A 152 -12.79 -10.99 -3.87
N TYR A 153 -14.03 -10.53 -4.00
CA TYR A 153 -14.32 -9.24 -4.63
C TYR A 153 -13.83 -8.06 -3.80
N GLY A 154 -13.97 -8.10 -2.49
CA GLY A 154 -13.48 -7.05 -1.60
C GLY A 154 -11.97 -6.87 -1.67
N ILE A 155 -11.18 -7.95 -1.71
CA ILE A 155 -9.72 -7.87 -1.86
C ILE A 155 -9.35 -7.40 -3.27
N SER A 156 -10.06 -7.86 -4.31
CA SER A 156 -9.84 -7.41 -5.69
C SER A 156 -10.06 -5.89 -5.81
N ASP A 157 -11.16 -5.38 -5.29
CA ASP A 157 -11.46 -3.94 -5.32
C ASP A 157 -10.48 -3.14 -4.45
N ALA A 158 -9.98 -3.70 -3.35
CA ALA A 158 -8.92 -3.06 -2.56
C ALA A 158 -7.60 -2.97 -3.35
N MET A 159 -7.26 -3.98 -4.15
CA MET A 159 -6.09 -3.93 -5.04
C MET A 159 -6.27 -2.88 -6.13
N ASP A 160 -7.47 -2.78 -6.75
CA ASP A 160 -7.79 -1.75 -7.73
C ASP A 160 -7.62 -0.32 -7.16
N ILE A 161 -8.09 -0.09 -5.93
CA ILE A 161 -7.92 1.19 -5.22
C ILE A 161 -6.43 1.52 -5.05
N ILE A 162 -5.65 0.55 -4.59
CA ILE A 162 -4.21 0.75 -4.35
C ILE A 162 -3.49 1.05 -5.66
N GLU A 163 -3.81 0.32 -6.71
CA GLU A 163 -3.19 0.52 -8.02
C GLU A 163 -3.53 1.91 -8.58
N GLU A 164 -4.81 2.30 -8.62
CA GLU A 164 -5.22 3.59 -9.20
C GLU A 164 -4.66 4.77 -8.38
N LYS A 165 -4.89 4.78 -7.07
CA LYS A 165 -4.55 5.95 -6.23
C LYS A 165 -3.07 6.08 -5.91
N TYR A 166 -2.40 4.98 -5.57
CA TYR A 166 -1.05 5.03 -5.01
C TYR A 166 0.04 4.66 -6.01
N ILE A 167 -0.30 3.95 -7.10
CA ILE A 167 0.68 3.48 -8.10
C ILE A 167 0.56 4.25 -9.40
N LYS A 168 -0.62 4.32 -10.03
CA LYS A 168 -0.81 5.06 -11.29
C LYS A 168 -0.64 6.56 -11.10
N SER A 169 -1.20 7.12 -10.04
CA SER A 169 -0.96 8.51 -9.66
C SER A 169 0.53 8.81 -9.44
N ALA A 170 1.31 7.85 -8.92
CA ALA A 170 2.75 7.98 -8.83
C ALA A 170 3.46 7.91 -10.20
N SER A 171 2.92 7.16 -11.16
CA SER A 171 3.45 7.08 -12.53
C SER A 171 3.31 8.42 -13.27
N ASP A 172 2.20 9.12 -13.10
CA ASP A 172 2.00 10.47 -13.66
C ASP A 172 2.93 11.49 -13.00
N LYS A 173 3.23 11.32 -11.71
CA LYS A 173 4.23 12.13 -10.99
C LYS A 173 5.65 11.86 -11.47
N ASN A 174 5.99 10.62 -11.87
CA ASN A 174 7.26 10.32 -12.53
C ASN A 174 7.39 11.12 -13.85
N ALA A 175 6.35 11.14 -14.66
CA ALA A 175 6.33 11.92 -15.90
C ALA A 175 6.49 13.42 -15.64
N TYR A 176 5.86 13.94 -14.58
CA TYR A 176 6.04 15.32 -14.15
C TYR A 176 7.48 15.60 -13.74
N ILE A 177 8.09 14.79 -12.87
CA ILE A 177 9.49 14.96 -12.47
C ILE A 177 10.43 14.95 -13.69
N PHE A 178 10.22 14.04 -14.65
CA PHE A 178 11.03 13.99 -15.87
C PHE A 178 10.82 15.17 -16.83
N SER A 179 9.71 15.91 -16.70
CA SER A 179 9.45 17.12 -17.48
C SER A 179 10.19 18.36 -16.95
N LEU A 180 10.64 18.32 -15.70
CA LEU A 180 11.36 19.41 -15.06
C LEU A 180 12.77 19.60 -15.66
N THR A 181 13.23 20.84 -15.65
CA THR A 181 14.66 21.13 -15.78
C THR A 181 15.40 20.81 -14.48
N SER A 182 16.72 20.66 -14.53
CA SER A 182 17.52 20.42 -13.31
C SER A 182 17.26 21.50 -12.25
N ARG A 183 17.13 22.75 -12.66
CA ARG A 183 16.87 23.86 -11.71
C ARG A 183 15.47 23.82 -11.10
N GLU A 184 14.45 23.47 -11.87
CA GLU A 184 13.09 23.28 -11.35
C GLU A 184 13.03 22.10 -10.38
N PHE A 185 13.78 21.05 -10.65
CA PHE A 185 13.90 19.91 -9.73
C PHE A 185 14.57 20.31 -8.40
N GLU A 186 15.65 21.08 -8.44
CA GLU A 186 16.29 21.65 -7.24
C GLU A 186 15.32 22.54 -6.45
N ILE A 187 14.52 23.39 -7.13
CA ILE A 187 13.51 24.24 -6.50
C ILE A 187 12.42 23.38 -5.83
N LEU A 188 11.95 22.32 -6.47
CA LEU A 188 10.94 21.42 -5.90
C LEU A 188 11.45 20.78 -4.59
N ILE A 189 12.69 20.32 -4.58
CA ILE A 189 13.30 19.77 -3.37
C ILE A 189 13.55 20.83 -2.29
N ALA A 190 13.86 22.06 -2.70
CA ALA A 190 13.95 23.18 -1.77
C ALA A 190 12.61 23.46 -1.07
N ILE A 191 11.51 23.51 -1.81
CA ILE A 191 10.14 23.65 -1.27
C ILE A 191 9.81 22.51 -0.29
N LEU A 192 10.22 21.27 -0.61
CA LEU A 192 10.06 20.14 0.32
C LEU A 192 10.77 20.40 1.65
N TYR A 193 12.00 20.87 1.63
CA TYR A 193 12.75 21.17 2.87
C TYR A 193 12.14 22.35 3.64
N GLU A 194 11.60 23.36 2.96
CA GLU A 194 10.84 24.44 3.60
C GLU A 194 9.59 23.91 4.30
N ALA A 195 8.85 23.00 3.64
CA ALA A 195 7.69 22.35 4.26
C ALA A 195 8.05 21.49 5.48
N LEU A 196 9.27 20.93 5.50
CA LEU A 196 9.85 20.21 6.64
C LEU A 196 10.36 21.13 7.76
N GLY A 197 10.23 22.46 7.62
CA GLY A 197 10.61 23.45 8.61
C GLY A 197 12.06 23.91 8.54
N TYR A 198 12.79 23.60 7.45
CA TYR A 198 14.15 24.08 7.27
C TYR A 198 14.17 25.47 6.63
N LYS A 199 15.14 26.29 7.05
CA LYS A 199 15.56 27.46 6.28
C LYS A 199 16.44 26.98 5.13
N VAL A 200 16.04 27.31 3.89
CA VAL A 200 16.64 26.76 2.69
C VAL A 200 17.43 27.83 1.92
N ASN A 201 18.57 27.42 1.39
CA ASN A 201 19.43 28.25 0.55
C ASN A 201 19.83 27.45 -0.70
N LEU A 202 19.31 27.85 -1.87
CA LEU A 202 19.70 27.28 -3.16
C LEU A 202 21.06 27.83 -3.57
N THR A 203 22.01 26.93 -3.89
CA THR A 203 23.34 27.34 -4.35
C THR A 203 23.31 27.84 -5.80
N LYS A 204 24.34 28.51 -6.23
CA LYS A 204 24.48 28.95 -7.63
C LYS A 204 24.87 27.76 -8.50
N ALA A 205 24.39 27.72 -9.74
CA ALA A 205 24.55 26.61 -10.69
C ALA A 205 26.00 26.29 -11.14
N THR A 206 27.02 26.85 -10.51
CA THR A 206 28.43 26.72 -10.93
C THR A 206 29.33 26.27 -9.80
N ARG A 207 29.85 25.03 -9.90
CA ARG A 207 31.00 24.44 -9.16
C ARG A 207 31.01 24.57 -7.63
N ASP A 208 29.89 24.39 -6.97
CA ASP A 208 29.73 24.60 -5.53
C ASP A 208 29.92 23.32 -4.69
N GLY A 209 30.88 22.48 -5.08
CA GLY A 209 31.32 21.33 -4.27
C GLY A 209 30.32 20.16 -4.23
N GLY A 210 29.40 20.07 -5.20
CA GLY A 210 28.45 18.94 -5.29
C GLY A 210 27.28 19.04 -4.30
N LYS A 211 26.82 20.25 -4.05
CA LYS A 211 25.59 20.51 -3.29
C LYS A 211 24.74 21.56 -4.00
N ASP A 212 23.46 21.30 -4.16
CA ASP A 212 22.51 22.20 -4.81
C ASP A 212 21.69 23.00 -3.80
N ILE A 213 21.50 22.45 -2.59
CA ILE A 213 20.70 23.06 -1.53
C ILE A 213 21.45 22.94 -0.20
N ILE A 214 21.39 24.01 0.60
CA ILE A 214 21.79 24.04 1.99
C ILE A 214 20.51 24.25 2.82
N ALA A 215 20.14 23.27 3.65
CA ALA A 215 18.98 23.32 4.51
C ALA A 215 19.42 23.35 5.99
N GLU A 216 18.93 24.33 6.76
CA GLU A 216 19.36 24.56 8.12
C GLU A 216 18.15 24.68 9.06
N ILE A 217 18.22 23.98 10.21
CA ILE A 217 17.36 24.24 11.36
C ILE A 217 18.25 24.71 12.52
N ASN A 218 17.86 25.80 13.14
CA ASN A 218 18.54 26.33 14.33
C ASN A 218 17.48 26.80 15.33
N GLU A 219 16.77 25.85 15.92
CA GLU A 219 15.69 26.10 16.89
C GLU A 219 15.98 25.33 18.20
N ASN A 220 15.95 26.02 19.31
CA ASN A 220 16.09 25.50 20.67
C ASN A 220 17.15 24.38 20.82
N GLU A 221 16.73 23.12 20.82
CA GLU A 221 17.62 21.98 21.02
C GLU A 221 18.00 21.30 19.70
N ARG A 222 17.46 21.73 18.55
CA ARG A 222 17.70 21.14 17.23
C ARG A 222 18.58 22.07 16.38
N LYS A 223 19.84 21.66 16.19
CA LYS A 223 20.77 22.31 15.25
C LYS A 223 21.17 21.30 14.20
N GLU A 224 20.75 21.53 12.97
CA GLU A 224 21.03 20.64 11.87
C GLU A 224 21.36 21.44 10.60
N LYS A 225 22.43 21.06 9.94
CA LYS A 225 22.85 21.58 8.62
C LYS A 225 22.92 20.42 7.65
N VAL A 226 22.09 20.43 6.64
CA VAL A 226 21.95 19.37 5.64
C VAL A 226 22.39 19.87 4.29
N PHE A 227 23.29 19.15 3.63
CA PHE A 227 23.62 19.37 2.23
C PHE A 227 22.79 18.44 1.35
N VAL A 228 22.17 19.01 0.32
CA VAL A 228 21.33 18.26 -0.60
C VAL A 228 21.90 18.40 -2.01
N GLU A 229 22.05 17.27 -2.66
CA GLU A 229 22.42 17.13 -4.09
C GLU A 229 21.23 16.57 -4.86
N CYS A 230 20.90 17.18 -5.99
CA CYS A 230 19.78 16.82 -6.85
C CYS A 230 20.28 16.27 -8.17
N LYS A 231 19.92 15.05 -8.54
CA LYS A 231 20.33 14.39 -9.78
C LYS A 231 19.12 13.97 -10.61
N LEU A 232 18.77 14.81 -11.58
CA LEU A 232 17.72 14.52 -12.55
C LEU A 232 18.28 13.68 -13.70
N TYR A 233 18.10 12.37 -13.62
CA TYR A 233 18.49 11.41 -14.66
C TYR A 233 17.26 10.78 -15.30
N LYS A 234 17.23 10.68 -16.62
CA LYS A 234 16.12 10.02 -17.33
C LYS A 234 16.21 8.49 -17.31
N THR A 235 17.40 7.88 -17.17
CA THR A 235 17.60 6.42 -17.26
C THR A 235 18.93 5.94 -16.67
N CYS A 236 19.49 6.60 -15.65
CA CYS A 236 20.82 6.26 -15.15
C CYS A 236 20.84 5.84 -13.70
N GLU A 237 21.77 4.96 -13.37
CA GLU A 237 22.17 4.68 -12.01
C GLU A 237 22.96 5.86 -11.42
N LEU A 238 22.69 6.19 -10.16
CA LEU A 238 23.47 7.17 -9.42
C LEU A 238 24.94 6.71 -9.30
N LYS A 239 25.87 7.59 -9.65
CA LYS A 239 27.30 7.26 -9.66
C LYS A 239 27.90 7.31 -8.26
N LYS A 240 28.80 6.38 -7.95
CA LYS A 240 29.55 6.35 -6.68
C LYS A 240 30.35 7.63 -6.42
N GLU A 241 30.85 8.25 -7.48
CA GLU A 241 31.60 9.51 -7.43
C GLU A 241 30.76 10.65 -6.85
N THR A 242 29.47 10.72 -7.17
CA THR A 242 28.54 11.72 -6.62
C THR A 242 28.42 11.57 -5.10
N VAL A 243 28.25 10.34 -4.62
CA VAL A 243 28.14 10.07 -3.17
C VAL A 243 29.45 10.45 -2.45
N ARG A 244 30.59 10.09 -3.03
CA ARG A 244 31.92 10.42 -2.46
C ARG A 244 32.19 11.92 -2.43
N ALA A 245 31.86 12.63 -3.53
CA ALA A 245 32.04 14.07 -3.62
C ALA A 245 31.21 14.81 -2.57
N LEU A 246 29.92 14.46 -2.45
CA LEU A 246 29.05 15.06 -1.45
C LEU A 246 29.51 14.73 -0.02
N GLY A 247 29.97 13.50 0.22
CA GLY A 247 30.53 13.10 1.51
C GLY A 247 31.77 13.89 1.91
N TYR A 248 32.66 14.15 0.96
CA TYR A 248 33.81 15.01 1.19
C TYR A 248 33.41 16.46 1.51
N THR A 249 32.51 17.03 0.71
CA THR A 249 32.00 18.40 0.92
C THR A 249 31.29 18.51 2.28
N MET A 250 30.49 17.53 2.66
CA MET A 250 29.81 17.46 3.95
C MET A 250 30.80 17.57 5.13
N LEU A 251 31.90 16.82 5.04
CA LEU A 251 32.93 16.83 6.11
C LEU A 251 33.74 18.12 6.13
N SER A 252 34.14 18.62 4.96
CA SER A 252 34.98 19.82 4.85
C SER A 252 34.26 21.11 5.28
N GLU A 253 32.93 21.15 5.16
CA GLU A 253 32.12 22.32 5.47
C GLU A 253 31.20 22.10 6.71
N GLU A 254 31.50 21.08 7.50
CA GLU A 254 30.86 20.78 8.80
C GLU A 254 29.32 20.68 8.73
N ALA A 255 28.79 19.99 7.69
CA ALA A 255 27.39 19.68 7.66
C ALA A 255 27.08 18.45 8.54
N THR A 256 25.92 18.44 9.17
CA THR A 256 25.47 17.38 10.06
C THR A 256 25.21 16.08 9.30
N ARG A 257 24.63 16.18 8.10
CA ARG A 257 24.36 15.07 7.18
C ARG A 257 24.25 15.56 5.74
N ALA A 258 24.24 14.62 4.81
CA ALA A 258 23.96 14.91 3.42
C ALA A 258 22.83 14.04 2.86
N VAL A 259 22.17 14.54 1.83
CA VAL A 259 21.07 13.86 1.18
C VAL A 259 21.20 13.97 -0.33
N ILE A 260 20.92 12.89 -1.05
CA ILE A 260 20.86 12.88 -2.50
C ILE A 260 19.44 12.53 -2.94
N PHE A 261 18.81 13.38 -3.74
CA PHE A 261 17.60 13.07 -4.47
C PHE A 261 17.95 12.74 -5.92
N THR A 262 17.55 11.57 -6.38
CA THR A 262 17.78 11.18 -7.77
C THR A 262 16.50 10.65 -8.41
N SER A 263 16.22 11.09 -9.64
CA SER A 263 15.18 10.49 -10.48
C SER A 263 15.65 9.19 -11.16
N GLY A 264 16.94 8.85 -11.04
CA GLY A 264 17.47 7.55 -11.38
C GLY A 264 17.30 6.52 -10.27
N TYR A 265 17.94 5.38 -10.40
CA TYR A 265 17.93 4.36 -9.36
C TYR A 265 19.26 4.32 -8.58
N ALA A 266 19.20 3.87 -7.34
CA ALA A 266 20.35 3.66 -6.49
C ALA A 266 20.38 2.21 -5.99
N THR A 267 21.47 1.50 -6.21
CA THR A 267 21.62 0.14 -5.69
C THR A 267 21.68 0.15 -4.16
N LYS A 268 21.29 -0.96 -3.54
CA LYS A 268 21.37 -1.12 -2.08
C LYS A 268 22.81 -0.87 -1.57
N ALA A 269 23.82 -1.38 -2.29
CA ALA A 269 25.21 -1.17 -1.94
C ALA A 269 25.62 0.31 -1.98
N LEU A 270 25.00 1.10 -2.86
CA LEU A 270 25.25 2.54 -2.92
C LEU A 270 24.58 3.28 -1.76
N LYS A 271 23.35 2.92 -1.42
CA LYS A 271 22.60 3.48 -0.27
C LYS A 271 23.28 3.18 1.08
N GLU A 272 23.99 2.05 1.17
CA GLU A 272 24.70 1.63 2.38
C GLU A 272 26.19 2.09 2.42
N MET A 273 26.68 2.77 1.38
CA MET A 273 28.10 3.13 1.25
C MET A 273 28.58 4.12 2.32
N ASP A 274 27.76 5.06 2.70
CA ASP A 274 28.02 6.02 3.79
C ASP A 274 26.72 6.30 4.56
N THR A 275 26.63 5.87 5.82
CA THR A 275 25.43 6.00 6.65
C THR A 275 25.02 7.43 6.98
N ARG A 276 25.91 8.41 6.77
CA ARG A 276 25.65 9.84 6.95
C ARG A 276 25.00 10.48 5.72
N ILE A 277 24.97 9.76 4.58
CA ILE A 277 24.39 10.21 3.32
C ILE A 277 23.14 9.38 3.06
N GLN A 278 22.00 10.02 3.09
CA GLN A 278 20.73 9.39 2.72
C GLN A 278 20.49 9.59 1.23
N ILE A 279 20.07 8.53 0.55
CA ILE A 279 19.78 8.58 -0.89
C ILE A 279 18.30 8.23 -1.07
N PHE A 280 17.55 9.17 -1.66
CA PHE A 280 16.18 8.97 -2.11
C PHE A 280 16.17 8.78 -3.61
N ASP A 281 15.77 7.60 -4.08
CA ASP A 281 15.48 7.37 -5.49
C ASP A 281 14.09 7.90 -5.87
N MET A 282 13.68 7.72 -7.12
CA MET A 282 12.43 8.26 -7.64
C MET A 282 11.22 7.87 -6.79
N GLU A 283 11.13 6.60 -6.42
CA GLU A 283 10.00 6.07 -5.66
C GLU A 283 9.92 6.69 -4.26
N GLU A 284 11.03 6.65 -3.53
CA GLU A 284 11.14 7.20 -2.18
C GLU A 284 10.93 8.72 -2.15
N MET A 285 11.45 9.42 -3.17
CA MET A 285 11.28 10.87 -3.32
C MET A 285 9.81 11.25 -3.54
N ILE A 286 9.09 10.57 -4.43
CA ILE A 286 7.67 10.84 -4.68
C ILE A 286 6.84 10.61 -3.43
N LEU A 287 7.13 9.54 -2.68
CA LEU A 287 6.46 9.30 -1.41
C LEU A 287 6.68 10.45 -0.41
N LEU A 288 7.91 10.96 -0.34
CA LEU A 288 8.26 12.06 0.54
C LEU A 288 7.59 13.38 0.11
N LEU A 289 7.55 13.66 -1.20
CA LEU A 289 6.85 14.83 -1.77
C LEU A 289 5.36 14.76 -1.48
N ASN A 290 4.72 13.61 -1.69
CA ASN A 290 3.30 13.42 -1.41
C ASN A 290 2.95 13.61 0.06
N ALA A 291 3.77 13.05 0.95
CA ALA A 291 3.54 13.16 2.38
C ALA A 291 3.62 14.61 2.92
N ASN A 292 4.38 15.49 2.25
CA ASN A 292 4.65 16.83 2.73
C ASN A 292 4.08 17.96 1.87
N LEU A 293 3.81 17.70 0.58
CA LEU A 293 3.33 18.71 -0.37
C LEU A 293 2.00 18.32 -1.06
N GLY A 294 1.53 17.10 -0.88
CA GLY A 294 0.45 16.49 -1.66
C GLY A 294 -0.98 17.02 -1.40
N GLU A 295 -1.18 17.89 -0.41
CA GLU A 295 -2.50 18.43 -0.03
C GLU A 295 -2.54 19.97 -0.02
N ARG A 296 -1.74 20.64 -0.84
CA ARG A 296 -1.82 22.10 -0.99
C ARG A 296 -2.26 22.52 -2.38
#